data_cd4c641824fb852ca88afed94be2e98a
#
_entry.id   cd4c641824fb852ca88afed94be2e98a
#
_cell.length_a   1.000
_cell.length_b   1.000
_cell.length_c   1.000
_cell.angle_alpha   90.00
_cell.angle_beta   90.00
_cell.angle_gamma   90.00
#
_symmetry.space_group_name_H-M   'P 1'
#
loop_
_entity.id
_entity.type
_entity.pdbx_description
1 polymer ?
#
loop_
_entity_poly.entity_id
_entity_poly.type
_entity_poly.pdbx_seq_one_letter_code
_entity_poly.pdbx_strand_id
1 'polypeptide(L)'
;MTYQFVSGPSSLVCTETWHATTVVISCSGVVDMLTAPHMGQLVTTVLGKRPSVVIIDLTDTSMFASCGMSLLVETHEKLPEDAKLIVVADGPVTRRPLELVGLSAFLTLRSTLDEALEDVPLAEG
;
A
#
# COMPACT_ATOMS: atom_id res chain seq x y z
N MET A 1 0.95 -10.22 13.65
CA MET A 1 2.40 -10.42 13.41
C MET A 1 2.91 -9.32 12.50
N THR A 2 4.03 -8.74 12.85
CA THR A 2 4.58 -7.58 12.14
C THR A 2 6.04 -7.84 11.78
N TYR A 3 6.39 -7.55 10.53
CA TYR A 3 7.75 -7.63 10.08
C TYR A 3 8.17 -6.26 9.56
N GLN A 4 9.35 -5.80 9.96
CA GLN A 4 9.91 -4.59 9.41
C GLN A 4 10.90 -4.98 8.34
N PHE A 5 10.69 -4.50 7.13
CA PHE A 5 11.53 -4.86 6.00
C PHE A 5 12.27 -3.61 5.52
N VAL A 6 13.60 -3.66 5.66
CA VAL A 6 14.44 -2.56 5.21
C VAL A 6 15.36 -3.14 4.15
N SER A 7 15.25 -2.65 2.93
CA SER A 7 16.01 -3.19 1.81
C SER A 7 16.38 -2.05 0.87
N GLY A 8 17.59 -2.08 0.34
CA GLY A 8 18.02 -1.06 -0.58
C GLY A 8 18.27 0.28 0.10
N PRO A 9 17.94 1.40 -0.55
CA PRO A 9 18.21 2.72 0.04
C PRO A 9 17.47 2.90 1.35
N SER A 10 18.15 3.46 2.34
CA SER A 10 17.58 3.66 3.67
C SER A 10 16.50 4.75 3.69
N SER A 11 16.27 5.44 2.55
CA SER A 11 15.24 6.46 2.46
C SER A 11 13.82 5.89 2.48
N LEU A 12 13.64 4.58 2.36
CA LEU A 12 12.32 3.96 2.44
C LEU A 12 12.36 2.76 3.37
N VAL A 13 11.44 2.75 4.33
CA VAL A 13 11.26 1.62 5.24
C VAL A 13 9.84 1.10 5.06
N CYS A 14 9.69 -0.18 4.81
CA CYS A 14 8.39 -0.82 4.64
C CYS A 14 8.17 -1.83 5.76
N THR A 15 6.96 -1.86 6.28
CA THR A 15 6.56 -2.76 7.36
C THR A 15 5.38 -3.59 6.89
N GLU A 16 5.42 -4.88 7.18
CA GLU A 16 4.34 -5.80 6.84
C GLU A 16 3.68 -6.26 8.13
N THR A 17 2.38 -5.99 8.29
CA THR A 17 1.63 -6.34 9.49
C THR A 17 0.36 -7.09 9.06
N TRP A 18 0.10 -8.22 9.69
CA TRP A 18 -1.07 -9.04 9.34
C TRP A 18 -2.12 -9.00 10.45
N HIS A 19 -3.38 -8.87 10.01
CA HIS A 19 -4.54 -8.98 10.86
C HIS A 19 -5.43 -10.04 10.19
N ALA A 20 -5.35 -11.27 10.65
CA ALA A 20 -6.00 -12.42 10.00
C ALA A 20 -5.52 -12.51 8.53
N THR A 21 -6.39 -12.40 7.55
CA THR A 21 -6.01 -12.46 6.13
C THR A 21 -5.84 -11.08 5.52
N THR A 22 -5.86 -10.03 6.32
CA THR A 22 -5.61 -8.67 5.87
C THR A 22 -4.16 -8.31 6.15
N VAL A 23 -3.45 -7.81 5.15
CA VAL A 23 -2.08 -7.35 5.32
C VAL A 23 -2.05 -5.83 5.20
N VAL A 24 -1.29 -5.19 6.08
CA VAL A 24 -1.01 -3.75 6.01
C VAL A 24 0.46 -3.60 5.65
N ILE A 25 0.72 -2.95 4.53
CA ILE A 25 2.08 -2.60 4.10
C ILE A 25 2.21 -1.11 4.34
N SER A 26 3.02 -0.74 5.34
CA SER A 26 3.22 0.67 5.68
C SER A 26 4.54 1.13 5.08
N CYS A 27 4.52 2.25 4.37
CA CYS A 27 5.69 2.80 3.69
C CYS A 27 6.04 4.12 4.33
N SER A 28 7.26 4.23 4.85
CA SER A 28 7.73 5.45 5.50
C SER A 28 8.94 5.97 4.76
N GLY A 29 8.88 7.21 4.32
CA GLY A 29 9.98 7.87 3.64
C GLY A 29 9.70 8.18 2.18
N VAL A 30 10.67 7.90 1.32
CA VAL A 30 10.63 8.36 -0.08
C VAL A 30 10.35 7.18 -1.00
N VAL A 31 9.34 7.34 -1.85
CA VAL A 31 9.05 6.38 -2.94
C VAL A 31 9.41 7.06 -4.25
N ASP A 32 10.51 6.65 -4.84
CA ASP A 32 11.02 7.19 -6.10
C ASP A 32 11.58 6.04 -6.95
N MET A 33 12.27 6.36 -8.03
CA MET A 33 12.79 5.34 -8.95
C MET A 33 13.78 4.39 -8.28
N LEU A 34 14.49 4.85 -7.25
CA LEU A 34 15.48 4.00 -6.58
C LEU A 34 14.84 3.08 -5.54
N THR A 35 13.77 3.55 -4.88
CA THR A 35 13.16 2.79 -3.78
C THR A 35 11.96 1.98 -4.22
N ALA A 36 11.25 2.39 -5.27
CA ALA A 36 10.03 1.70 -5.70
C ALA A 36 10.26 0.20 -5.98
N PRO A 37 11.40 -0.23 -6.56
CA PRO A 37 11.60 -1.67 -6.77
C PRO A 37 11.60 -2.47 -5.46
N HIS A 38 12.07 -1.89 -4.37
CA HIS A 38 12.08 -2.58 -3.08
C HIS A 38 10.68 -2.73 -2.52
N MET A 39 9.87 -1.67 -2.64
CA MET A 39 8.46 -1.75 -2.28
C MET A 39 7.75 -2.78 -3.14
N GLY A 40 8.06 -2.81 -4.43
CA GLY A 40 7.47 -3.77 -5.37
C GLY A 40 7.80 -5.21 -5.02
N GLN A 41 9.03 -5.47 -4.57
CA GLN A 41 9.42 -6.82 -4.14
C GLN A 41 8.62 -7.26 -2.93
N LEU A 42 8.43 -6.36 -1.97
CA LEU A 42 7.63 -6.69 -0.79
C LEU A 42 6.18 -6.96 -1.18
N VAL A 43 5.61 -6.13 -2.03
CA VAL A 43 4.24 -6.33 -2.51
C VAL A 43 4.11 -7.69 -3.18
N THR A 44 5.04 -8.03 -4.06
CA THR A 44 5.01 -9.32 -4.76
C THR A 44 5.06 -10.48 -3.77
N THR A 45 5.94 -10.38 -2.76
CA THR A 45 6.05 -11.42 -1.74
C THR A 45 4.74 -11.56 -0.96
N VAL A 46 4.13 -10.43 -0.60
CA VAL A 46 2.88 -10.43 0.15
C VAL A 46 1.74 -11.02 -0.68
N LEU A 47 1.66 -10.68 -1.96
CA LEU A 47 0.61 -11.23 -2.82
C LEU A 47 0.73 -12.75 -2.94
N GLY A 48 1.94 -13.27 -2.86
CA GLY A 48 2.15 -14.71 -2.87
C GLY A 48 1.59 -15.42 -1.65
N LYS A 49 1.33 -14.68 -0.57
CA LYS A 49 0.72 -15.24 0.64
C LYS A 49 -0.81 -15.21 0.59
N ARG A 50 -1.38 -14.73 -0.50
CA ARG A 50 -2.82 -14.73 -0.79
C ARG A 50 -3.67 -14.01 0.25
N PRO A 51 -3.38 -12.73 0.51
CA PRO A 51 -4.24 -11.96 1.42
C PRO A 51 -5.61 -11.73 0.80
N SER A 52 -6.63 -11.62 1.64
CA SER A 52 -7.95 -11.24 1.17
C SER A 52 -8.09 -9.73 1.03
N VAL A 53 -7.32 -8.97 1.81
CA VAL A 53 -7.30 -7.51 1.71
C VAL A 53 -5.85 -7.05 1.85
N VAL A 54 -5.42 -6.19 0.95
CA VAL A 54 -4.12 -5.53 1.03
C VAL A 54 -4.37 -4.05 1.29
N ILE A 55 -3.80 -3.55 2.38
CA ILE A 55 -3.85 -2.11 2.69
C ILE A 55 -2.44 -1.57 2.52
N ILE A 56 -2.27 -0.62 1.61
CA ILE A 56 -0.99 0.06 1.44
C ILE A 56 -1.13 1.41 2.13
N ASP A 57 -0.39 1.58 3.23
CA ASP A 57 -0.49 2.76 4.08
C ASP A 57 0.65 3.71 3.75
N LEU A 58 0.30 4.84 3.16
CA LEU A 58 1.25 5.86 2.74
C LEU A 58 1.26 7.06 3.69
N THR A 59 0.72 6.91 4.91
CA THR A 59 0.62 8.01 5.86
C THR A 59 1.97 8.70 6.10
N ASP A 60 3.03 7.90 6.26
CA ASP A 60 4.34 8.44 6.58
C ASP A 60 5.24 8.58 5.35
N THR A 61 4.67 8.55 4.17
CA THR A 61 5.42 8.74 2.93
C THR A 61 5.62 10.23 2.71
N SER A 62 6.88 10.64 2.59
CA SER A 62 7.24 12.06 2.45
C SER A 62 7.42 12.48 1.01
N MET A 63 7.61 11.54 0.09
CA MET A 63 7.70 11.80 -1.34
C MET A 63 7.14 10.59 -2.07
N PHE A 64 6.31 10.82 -3.07
CA PHE A 64 5.64 9.74 -3.78
C PHE A 64 5.64 10.04 -5.28
N ALA A 65 6.57 9.45 -5.99
CA ALA A 65 6.75 9.70 -7.43
C ALA A 65 5.80 8.84 -8.25
N SER A 66 5.76 9.11 -9.56
CA SER A 66 4.85 8.42 -10.47
C SER A 66 5.09 6.91 -10.52
N CYS A 67 6.33 6.46 -10.27
CA CYS A 67 6.61 5.03 -10.22
C CYS A 67 5.88 4.35 -9.05
N GLY A 68 5.64 5.07 -7.95
CA GLY A 68 4.83 4.56 -6.86
C GLY A 68 3.37 4.43 -7.27
N MET A 69 2.86 5.39 -8.04
CA MET A 69 1.48 5.30 -8.54
C MET A 69 1.33 4.11 -9.47
N SER A 70 2.30 3.88 -10.35
CA SER A 70 2.28 2.72 -11.24
C SER A 70 2.27 1.42 -10.45
N LEU A 71 3.00 1.38 -9.34
CA LEU A 71 3.05 0.20 -8.49
C LEU A 71 1.68 -0.08 -7.87
N LEU A 72 0.94 0.95 -7.47
CA LEU A 72 -0.40 0.76 -6.94
C LEU A 72 -1.34 0.18 -8.00
N VAL A 73 -1.26 0.68 -9.22
CA VAL A 73 -2.08 0.18 -10.32
C VAL A 73 -1.72 -1.28 -10.62
N GLU A 74 -0.44 -1.60 -10.67
CA GLU A 74 0.01 -2.97 -10.92
C GLU A 74 -0.47 -3.91 -9.82
N THR A 75 -0.42 -3.46 -8.57
CA THR A 75 -0.89 -4.25 -7.45
C THR A 75 -2.38 -4.55 -7.59
N HIS A 76 -3.15 -3.52 -7.94
CA HIS A 76 -4.58 -3.69 -8.14
C HIS A 76 -4.87 -4.71 -9.25
N GLU A 77 -4.10 -4.65 -10.34
CA GLU A 77 -4.31 -5.54 -11.47
C GLU A 77 -3.91 -6.98 -11.17
N LYS A 78 -2.95 -7.17 -10.27
CA LYS A 78 -2.49 -8.52 -9.95
C LYS A 78 -3.33 -9.21 -8.89
N LEU A 79 -4.18 -8.48 -8.19
CA LEU A 79 -5.01 -9.09 -7.16
C LEU A 79 -6.13 -9.90 -7.79
N PRO A 80 -6.48 -11.07 -7.20
CA PRO A 80 -7.65 -11.81 -7.64
C PRO A 80 -8.92 -10.98 -7.43
N GLU A 81 -9.98 -11.33 -8.14
CA GLU A 81 -11.23 -10.58 -8.05
C GLU A 81 -11.83 -10.57 -6.66
N ASP A 82 -11.59 -11.64 -5.88
CA ASP A 82 -12.14 -11.72 -4.53
C ASP A 82 -11.24 -11.07 -3.49
N ALA A 83 -10.12 -10.48 -3.90
CA ALA A 83 -9.26 -9.73 -3.00
C ALA A 83 -9.44 -8.24 -3.23
N LYS A 84 -9.08 -7.45 -2.21
CA LYS A 84 -9.35 -6.02 -2.24
C LYS A 84 -8.07 -5.25 -1.93
N LEU A 85 -7.87 -4.14 -2.63
CA LEU A 85 -6.78 -3.21 -2.34
C LEU A 85 -7.36 -1.92 -1.80
N ILE A 86 -6.84 -1.46 -0.66
CA ILE A 86 -7.17 -0.17 -0.08
C ILE A 86 -5.88 0.60 0.08
N VAL A 87 -5.87 1.85 -0.35
CA VAL A 87 -4.69 2.71 -0.22
C VAL A 87 -5.03 3.81 0.79
N VAL A 88 -4.20 3.94 1.82
CA VAL A 88 -4.35 5.01 2.81
C VAL A 88 -3.47 6.16 2.38
N ALA A 89 -4.09 7.26 2.00
CA ALA A 89 -3.40 8.44 1.50
C ALA A 89 -4.18 9.68 1.88
N ASP A 90 -3.49 10.69 2.37
CA ASP A 90 -4.10 11.93 2.75
C ASP A 90 -3.12 13.06 2.48
N GLY A 91 -3.64 14.22 2.07
CA GLY A 91 -2.84 15.41 1.91
C GLY A 91 -2.14 15.52 0.56
N PRO A 92 -1.21 16.50 0.47
CA PRO A 92 -0.66 16.90 -0.83
C PRO A 92 0.42 15.99 -1.39
N VAL A 93 1.03 15.16 -0.57
CA VAL A 93 2.14 14.33 -1.03
C VAL A 93 1.64 13.06 -1.72
N THR A 94 0.57 12.45 -1.20
CA THR A 94 0.12 11.16 -1.70
C THR A 94 -1.27 11.23 -2.32
N ARG A 95 -2.26 11.70 -1.58
CA ARG A 95 -3.64 11.68 -2.08
C ARG A 95 -3.84 12.63 -3.24
N ARG A 96 -3.32 13.85 -3.13
CA ARG A 96 -3.53 14.85 -4.16
C ARG A 96 -3.01 14.40 -5.53
N PRO A 97 -1.77 13.90 -5.63
CA PRO A 97 -1.31 13.39 -6.92
C PRO A 97 -2.18 12.27 -7.47
N LEU A 98 -2.65 11.37 -6.61
CA LEU A 98 -3.51 10.26 -7.06
C LEU A 98 -4.82 10.80 -7.61
N GLU A 99 -5.40 11.81 -6.97
CA GLU A 99 -6.62 12.43 -7.44
C GLU A 99 -6.41 13.15 -8.77
N LEU A 100 -5.29 13.85 -8.89
CA LEU A 100 -5.03 14.65 -10.08
C LEU A 100 -4.87 13.79 -11.35
N VAL A 101 -4.34 12.58 -11.21
CA VAL A 101 -4.20 11.70 -12.36
C VAL A 101 -5.41 10.76 -12.52
N GLY A 102 -6.45 10.93 -11.70
CA GLY A 102 -7.69 10.17 -11.85
C GLY A 102 -7.73 8.83 -11.18
N LEU A 103 -6.71 8.48 -10.39
CA LEU A 103 -6.65 7.16 -9.76
C LEU A 103 -7.65 7.02 -8.61
N SER A 104 -8.16 8.13 -8.09
CA SER A 104 -9.18 8.05 -7.02
C SER A 104 -10.49 7.44 -7.52
N ALA A 105 -10.75 7.46 -8.82
CA ALA A 105 -11.92 6.81 -9.37
C ALA A 105 -11.70 5.31 -9.60
N PHE A 106 -10.46 4.86 -9.52
CA PHE A 106 -10.06 3.52 -9.85
C PHE A 106 -9.62 2.73 -8.61
N LEU A 107 -8.96 3.39 -7.66
CA LEU A 107 -8.48 2.76 -6.45
C LEU A 107 -9.36 3.17 -5.27
N THR A 108 -9.48 2.28 -4.28
CA THR A 108 -10.18 2.61 -3.04
C THR A 108 -9.20 3.36 -2.14
N LEU A 109 -9.49 4.64 -1.89
CA LEU A 109 -8.64 5.50 -1.05
C LEU A 109 -9.33 5.75 0.28
N ARG A 110 -8.55 5.74 1.36
CA ARG A 110 -9.02 6.15 2.69
C ARG A 110 -8.02 7.13 3.25
N SER A 111 -8.48 8.00 4.14
CA SER A 111 -7.61 9.04 4.68
C SER A 111 -6.75 8.55 5.84
N THR A 112 -7.20 7.56 6.58
CA THR A 112 -6.44 7.02 7.71
C THR A 112 -6.45 5.51 7.69
N LEU A 113 -5.47 4.92 8.39
CA LEU A 113 -5.42 3.47 8.52
C LEU A 113 -6.64 2.93 9.27
N ASP A 114 -7.12 3.66 10.28
CA ASP A 114 -8.31 3.24 11.02
C ASP A 114 -9.51 3.12 10.08
N GLU A 115 -9.68 4.09 9.19
CA GLU A 115 -10.77 4.03 8.20
C GLU A 115 -10.64 2.83 7.30
N ALA A 116 -9.41 2.53 6.87
CA ALA A 116 -9.17 1.39 6.00
C ALA A 116 -9.50 0.08 6.71
N LEU A 117 -9.12 -0.01 7.99
CA LEU A 117 -9.39 -1.22 8.76
C LEU A 117 -10.88 -1.42 9.03
N GLU A 118 -11.65 -0.33 9.08
CA GLU A 118 -13.10 -0.44 9.22
C GLU A 118 -13.76 -1.05 7.99
N ASP A 119 -13.11 -0.95 6.83
CA ASP A 119 -13.66 -1.52 5.60
C ASP A 119 -13.39 -3.02 5.49
N VAL A 120 -12.63 -3.57 6.43
CA VAL A 120 -12.24 -4.99 6.37
C VAL A 120 -13.28 -5.81 7.10
N PRO A 121 -13.68 -6.97 6.57
CA PRO A 121 -14.60 -7.84 7.31
C PRO A 121 -14.00 -8.19 8.66
N LEU A 122 -14.86 -8.19 9.67
CA LEU A 122 -14.38 -8.60 10.95
C LEU A 122 -13.92 -10.01 10.85
N ALA A 123 -12.93 -10.27 11.48
CA ALA A 123 -12.27 -11.45 11.38
C ALA A 123 -13.06 -12.43 11.68
N GLU A 124 -13.02 -13.17 11.09
CA GLU A 124 -13.35 -14.08 11.27
C GLU A 124 -12.58 -14.80 11.97
N GLY A 125 -12.46 -14.90 12.74
CA GLY A 125 -11.78 -15.74 13.59
C GLY A 125 -10.75 -15.70 13.96
#